data_7350d9933ef2536e22747cccbc161e5f
#
_entry.id   7350d9933ef2536e22747cccbc161e5f
#
_cell.length_a   1.000
_cell.length_b   1.000
_cell.length_c   1.000
_cell.angle_alpha   90.00
_cell.angle_beta   90.00
_cell.angle_gamma   90.00
#
_symmetry.space_group_name_H-M   'P 1'
#
loop_
_entity.id
_entity.type
_entity.pdbx_description
1 polymer ?
#
loop_
_entity_poly.entity_id
_entity_poly.type
_entity_poly.pdbx_seq_one_letter_code
_entity_poly.pdbx_strand_id
1 'polypeptide(L)'
;MNFDVACYSEQGGRPVNEDAVFAAGTPGTLLTLVADGLGGMGHGDLASRDAAEHLSRLSAHPVDEDMLCGAIQEENRRIWDMHTDGNQMMTTVAVLWADGTEAFAANVGDTRLYQFRNGQVAFQTIDHSVAQLSVFSGEITQAQLRGYAGRNHLLRALGAEEEVQVELNDLEIQPGDRFLLCSDGFWELILEEEMLSWGGEDTAAQWLERMKALAVSRCGAQGDNHSATAIVVTEGTEDAN
;
A
#
# COMPACT_ATOMS: atom_id res chain seq x y z
N MET A 1 5.82 -18.09 -11.91
CA MET A 1 6.59 -16.89 -11.61
C MET A 1 7.07 -16.92 -10.16
N ASN A 2 8.09 -16.13 -9.82
CA ASN A 2 8.54 -15.94 -8.43
C ASN A 2 8.53 -14.45 -8.11
N PHE A 3 8.47 -14.13 -6.82
CA PHE A 3 8.43 -12.76 -6.32
C PHE A 3 9.64 -12.51 -5.41
N ASP A 4 10.49 -11.56 -5.80
CA ASP A 4 11.53 -11.02 -4.92
C ASP A 4 10.94 -9.82 -4.18
N VAL A 5 10.93 -9.86 -2.85
CA VAL A 5 10.19 -8.92 -2.00
C VAL A 5 11.10 -8.29 -0.97
N ALA A 6 10.96 -6.99 -0.76
CA ALA A 6 11.59 -6.26 0.32
C ALA A 6 10.61 -5.27 0.94
N CYS A 7 10.64 -5.17 2.26
CA CYS A 7 9.76 -4.28 3.02
C CYS A 7 10.59 -3.39 3.93
N TYR A 8 10.09 -2.20 4.24
CA TYR A 8 10.56 -1.40 5.34
C TYR A 8 9.43 -0.54 5.91
N SER A 9 9.60 -0.10 7.15
CA SER A 9 8.72 0.84 7.84
C SER A 9 9.55 1.67 8.80
N GLU A 10 9.42 2.99 8.74
CA GLU A 10 10.16 3.95 9.54
C GLU A 10 9.20 4.93 10.21
N GLN A 11 9.51 5.26 11.45
CA GLN A 11 8.69 6.15 12.28
C GLN A 11 8.72 7.61 11.80
N GLY A 12 9.76 8.00 11.06
CA GLY A 12 9.96 9.41 10.70
C GLY A 12 10.11 10.32 11.92
N GLY A 13 9.45 11.46 11.88
CA GLY A 13 9.43 12.44 12.98
C GLY A 13 8.28 12.28 13.97
N ARG A 14 7.42 11.30 13.81
CA ARG A 14 6.26 11.06 14.68
C ARG A 14 6.66 10.37 15.98
N PRO A 15 5.90 10.52 17.09
CA PRO A 15 6.18 9.83 18.35
C PRO A 15 5.95 8.32 18.31
N VAL A 16 5.08 7.86 17.40
CA VAL A 16 4.72 6.44 17.20
C VAL A 16 4.75 6.15 15.71
N ASN A 17 5.13 4.93 15.34
CA ASN A 17 4.92 4.44 13.99
C ASN A 17 3.54 3.78 13.91
N GLU A 18 2.63 4.41 13.18
CA GLU A 18 1.26 3.97 12.98
C GLU A 18 1.10 3.18 11.67
N ASP A 19 2.17 3.06 10.86
CA ASP A 19 2.19 2.20 9.68
C ASP A 19 2.41 0.74 10.06
N ALA A 20 1.77 -0.16 9.31
CA ALA A 20 2.03 -1.60 9.35
C ALA A 20 2.29 -2.15 7.95
N VAL A 21 3.22 -3.10 7.84
CA VAL A 21 3.61 -3.74 6.59
C VAL A 21 3.60 -5.24 6.79
N PHE A 22 3.08 -5.98 5.81
CA PHE A 22 3.14 -7.43 5.79
C PHE A 22 3.47 -7.93 4.38
N ALA A 23 4.29 -8.97 4.30
CA ALA A 23 4.50 -9.73 3.07
C ALA A 23 4.78 -11.19 3.39
N ALA A 24 4.07 -12.08 2.75
CA ALA A 24 4.30 -13.52 2.80
C ALA A 24 3.86 -14.17 1.49
N GLY A 25 4.50 -15.29 1.16
CA GLY A 25 4.15 -16.04 -0.03
C GLY A 25 4.83 -17.41 -0.06
N THR A 26 4.46 -18.19 -1.04
CA THR A 26 5.10 -19.45 -1.43
C THR A 26 5.66 -19.30 -2.84
N PRO A 27 6.44 -20.26 -3.38
CA PRO A 27 6.81 -20.20 -4.78
C PRO A 27 5.58 -20.04 -5.68
N GLY A 28 5.52 -18.94 -6.43
CA GLY A 28 4.42 -18.62 -7.33
C GLY A 28 3.25 -17.83 -6.70
N THR A 29 3.20 -17.62 -5.39
CA THR A 29 2.14 -16.82 -4.75
C THR A 29 2.73 -15.73 -3.86
N LEU A 30 2.03 -14.60 -3.73
CA LEU A 30 2.39 -13.50 -2.84
C LEU A 30 1.14 -12.83 -2.30
N LEU A 31 1.12 -12.57 -1.01
CA LEU A 31 0.27 -11.56 -0.37
C LEU A 31 1.15 -10.52 0.28
N THR A 32 0.92 -9.26 -0.01
CA THR A 32 1.56 -8.14 0.69
C THR A 32 0.59 -7.00 0.88
N LEU A 33 0.77 -6.24 1.95
CA LEU A 33 -0.02 -5.06 2.25
C LEU A 33 0.79 -4.00 2.97
N VAL A 34 0.33 -2.77 2.84
CA VAL A 34 0.72 -1.62 3.66
C VAL A 34 -0.55 -1.00 4.19
N ALA A 35 -0.57 -0.72 5.48
CA ALA A 35 -1.66 -0.05 6.18
C ALA A 35 -1.10 1.16 6.93
N ASP A 36 -1.73 2.32 6.78
CA ASP A 36 -1.35 3.59 7.40
C ASP A 36 -2.42 3.96 8.43
N GLY A 37 -2.03 3.97 9.69
CA GLY A 37 -2.92 4.20 10.81
C GLY A 37 -3.19 5.69 11.04
N LEU A 38 -4.45 6.07 11.19
CA LEU A 38 -4.87 7.47 11.34
C LEU A 38 -4.83 7.89 12.81
N GLY A 39 -3.72 8.50 13.24
CA GLY A 39 -3.43 8.84 14.63
C GLY A 39 -4.16 10.04 15.20
N GLY A 40 -4.89 10.81 14.40
CA GLY A 40 -5.56 12.04 14.84
C GLY A 40 -6.63 11.85 15.93
N MET A 41 -7.14 10.63 16.08
CA MET A 41 -8.16 10.24 17.05
C MET A 41 -7.64 9.23 18.10
N GLY A 42 -6.36 8.86 18.03
CA GLY A 42 -5.69 7.88 18.90
C GLY A 42 -5.78 6.43 18.39
N HIS A 43 -4.69 5.67 18.62
CA HIS A 43 -4.59 4.24 18.30
C HIS A 43 -4.65 3.84 16.80
N GLY A 44 -4.18 4.71 15.89
CA GLY A 44 -3.96 4.35 14.50
C GLY A 44 -3.02 3.16 14.35
N ASP A 45 -2.02 3.05 15.22
CA ASP A 45 -1.08 1.95 15.29
C ASP A 45 -1.73 0.59 15.63
N LEU A 46 -2.82 0.59 16.38
CA LEU A 46 -3.58 -0.63 16.65
C LEU A 46 -4.43 -1.02 15.44
N ALA A 47 -5.08 -0.06 14.78
CA ALA A 47 -5.89 -0.31 13.60
C ALA A 47 -5.05 -0.88 12.44
N SER A 48 -3.90 -0.26 12.13
CA SER A 48 -3.03 -0.73 11.05
C SER A 48 -2.45 -2.12 11.32
N ARG A 49 -2.07 -2.40 12.57
CA ARG A 49 -1.56 -3.73 12.96
C ARG A 49 -2.64 -4.80 12.95
N ASP A 50 -3.86 -4.50 13.44
CA ASP A 50 -4.98 -5.47 13.38
C ASP A 50 -5.31 -5.79 11.93
N ALA A 51 -5.36 -4.77 11.04
CA ALA A 51 -5.55 -4.96 9.61
C ALA A 51 -4.46 -5.85 9.00
N ALA A 52 -3.19 -5.59 9.31
CA ALA A 52 -2.08 -6.40 8.81
C ALA A 52 -2.16 -7.84 9.34
N GLU A 53 -2.46 -8.05 10.62
CA GLU A 53 -2.59 -9.38 11.23
C GLU A 53 -3.77 -10.17 10.65
N HIS A 54 -4.94 -9.55 10.54
CA HIS A 54 -6.13 -10.22 10.04
C HIS A 54 -5.99 -10.59 8.56
N LEU A 55 -5.63 -9.63 7.71
CA LEU A 55 -5.49 -9.86 6.27
C LEU A 55 -4.32 -10.79 5.93
N SER A 56 -3.29 -10.88 6.79
CA SER A 56 -2.16 -11.82 6.60
C SER A 56 -2.61 -13.28 6.46
N ARG A 57 -3.76 -13.63 7.03
CA ARG A 57 -4.33 -15.00 6.99
C ARG A 57 -4.66 -15.45 5.57
N LEU A 58 -4.91 -14.51 4.66
CA LEU A 58 -5.14 -14.80 3.26
C LEU A 58 -3.91 -15.40 2.56
N SER A 59 -2.70 -15.23 3.11
CA SER A 59 -1.48 -15.81 2.53
C SER A 59 -1.45 -17.34 2.53
N ALA A 60 -2.29 -17.99 3.33
CA ALA A 60 -2.34 -19.44 3.48
C ALA A 60 -3.25 -20.15 2.45
N HIS A 61 -3.99 -19.40 1.63
CA HIS A 61 -5.04 -19.93 0.76
C HIS A 61 -5.01 -19.26 -0.62
N PRO A 62 -5.50 -19.95 -1.68
CA PRO A 62 -5.88 -19.25 -2.91
C PRO A 62 -6.96 -18.22 -2.60
N VAL A 63 -6.84 -17.04 -3.20
CA VAL A 63 -7.75 -15.92 -2.96
C VAL A 63 -8.37 -15.51 -4.29
N ASP A 64 -9.68 -15.37 -4.32
CA ASP A 64 -10.39 -14.71 -5.40
C ASP A 64 -10.81 -13.29 -4.99
N GLU A 65 -11.39 -12.54 -5.92
CA GLU A 65 -11.83 -11.17 -5.72
C GLU A 65 -12.82 -11.02 -4.55
N ASP A 66 -13.82 -11.92 -4.49
CA ASP A 66 -14.86 -11.88 -3.46
C ASP A 66 -14.27 -12.14 -2.07
N MET A 67 -13.31 -13.08 -1.98
CA MET A 67 -12.61 -13.38 -0.74
C MET A 67 -11.75 -12.20 -0.27
N LEU A 68 -11.01 -11.54 -1.19
CA LEU A 68 -10.19 -10.38 -0.84
C LEU A 68 -11.06 -9.21 -0.38
N CYS A 69 -12.10 -8.86 -1.15
CA CYS A 69 -13.05 -7.82 -0.78
C CYS A 69 -13.76 -8.13 0.54
N GLY A 70 -14.24 -9.37 0.70
CA GLY A 70 -14.92 -9.81 1.91
C GLY A 70 -14.04 -9.72 3.15
N ALA A 71 -12.77 -10.12 3.06
CA ALA A 71 -11.82 -10.03 4.17
C ALA A 71 -11.53 -8.56 4.57
N ILE A 72 -11.40 -7.65 3.59
CA ILE A 72 -11.20 -6.22 3.88
C ILE A 72 -12.45 -5.61 4.52
N GLN A 73 -13.66 -5.98 4.07
CA GLN A 73 -14.92 -5.51 4.66
C GLN A 73 -15.12 -6.09 6.07
N GLU A 74 -14.76 -7.35 6.30
CA GLU A 74 -14.78 -7.94 7.64
C GLU A 74 -13.82 -7.21 8.57
N GLU A 75 -12.61 -6.88 8.08
CA GLU A 75 -11.64 -6.11 8.85
C GLU A 75 -12.15 -4.70 9.17
N ASN A 76 -12.79 -4.03 8.23
CA ASN A 76 -13.44 -2.75 8.47
C ASN A 76 -14.43 -2.83 9.65
N ARG A 77 -15.28 -3.87 9.65
CA ARG A 77 -16.25 -4.06 10.74
C ARG A 77 -15.59 -4.36 12.07
N ARG A 78 -14.51 -5.15 12.07
CA ARG A 78 -13.73 -5.43 13.29
C ARG A 78 -13.17 -4.16 13.90
N ILE A 79 -12.54 -3.30 13.08
CA ILE A 79 -12.00 -2.00 13.54
C ILE A 79 -13.14 -1.09 14.03
N TRP A 80 -14.26 -1.03 13.30
CA TRP A 80 -15.45 -0.27 13.71
C TRP A 80 -15.99 -0.73 15.08
N ASP A 81 -16.10 -2.03 15.30
CA ASP A 81 -16.59 -2.61 16.55
C ASP A 81 -15.65 -2.41 17.74
N MET A 82 -14.36 -2.12 17.50
CA MET A 82 -13.38 -1.78 18.53
C MET A 82 -13.47 -0.31 18.98
N HIS A 83 -14.27 0.53 18.34
CA HIS A 83 -14.48 1.91 18.77
C HIS A 83 -15.08 1.99 20.16
N THR A 84 -14.61 2.95 20.94
CA THR A 84 -15.17 3.30 22.25
C THR A 84 -15.40 4.81 22.33
N ASP A 85 -16.17 5.27 23.32
CA ASP A 85 -16.41 6.70 23.53
C ASP A 85 -15.08 7.48 23.63
N GLY A 86 -14.83 8.34 22.64
CA GLY A 86 -13.62 9.17 22.57
C GLY A 86 -12.40 8.49 21.97
N ASN A 87 -12.51 7.26 21.43
CA ASN A 87 -11.44 6.53 20.79
C ASN A 87 -11.93 5.91 19.47
N GLN A 88 -11.59 6.54 18.35
CA GLN A 88 -11.87 6.03 17.01
C GLN A 88 -10.58 5.52 16.39
N MET A 89 -10.54 4.25 16.06
CA MET A 89 -9.42 3.60 15.40
C MET A 89 -9.70 3.53 13.91
N MET A 90 -8.78 4.00 13.11
CA MET A 90 -8.91 3.98 11.64
C MET A 90 -7.58 3.70 11.00
N THR A 91 -7.61 3.10 9.82
CA THR A 91 -6.42 2.90 9.00
C THR A 91 -6.77 2.89 7.51
N THR A 92 -5.83 3.26 6.67
CA THR A 92 -5.89 2.95 5.24
C THR A 92 -5.38 1.54 4.99
N VAL A 93 -5.53 1.02 3.80
CA VAL A 93 -4.86 -0.21 3.36
C VAL A 93 -4.68 -0.25 1.85
N ALA A 94 -3.53 -0.72 1.39
CA ALA A 94 -3.32 -1.21 0.04
C ALA A 94 -2.83 -2.66 0.12
N VAL A 95 -3.43 -3.54 -0.68
CA VAL A 95 -3.15 -4.98 -0.71
C VAL A 95 -2.81 -5.40 -2.13
N LEU A 96 -1.78 -6.21 -2.29
CA LEU A 96 -1.51 -7.00 -3.49
C LEU A 96 -1.58 -8.48 -3.13
N TRP A 97 -2.47 -9.20 -3.77
CA TRP A 97 -2.41 -10.66 -3.86
C TRP A 97 -2.05 -11.06 -5.28
N ALA A 98 -1.17 -12.02 -5.44
CA ALA A 98 -0.75 -12.51 -6.74
C ALA A 98 -0.50 -14.02 -6.72
N ASP A 99 -0.88 -14.68 -7.79
CA ASP A 99 -0.69 -16.11 -8.01
C ASP A 99 -0.39 -16.32 -9.51
N GLY A 100 0.75 -16.91 -9.79
CA GLY A 100 1.11 -17.32 -11.15
C GLY A 100 0.99 -16.23 -12.22
N THR A 101 -0.21 -15.94 -12.72
CA THR A 101 -0.46 -15.00 -13.81
C THR A 101 -1.48 -13.92 -13.48
N GLU A 102 -2.17 -14.05 -12.37
CA GLU A 102 -3.22 -13.13 -11.92
C GLU A 102 -2.76 -12.36 -10.68
N ALA A 103 -3.18 -11.14 -10.56
CA ALA A 103 -2.99 -10.34 -9.36
C ALA A 103 -4.21 -9.46 -9.09
N PHE A 104 -4.55 -9.34 -7.81
CA PHE A 104 -5.60 -8.44 -7.35
C PHE A 104 -4.97 -7.32 -6.53
N ALA A 105 -5.25 -6.08 -6.95
CA ALA A 105 -4.89 -4.89 -6.20
C ALA A 105 -6.14 -4.32 -5.54
N ALA A 106 -6.14 -4.24 -4.22
CA ALA A 106 -7.25 -3.65 -3.46
C ALA A 106 -6.76 -2.49 -2.61
N ASN A 107 -7.55 -1.42 -2.48
CA ASN A 107 -7.24 -0.33 -1.56
C ASN A 107 -8.48 0.31 -0.92
N VAL A 108 -8.24 0.87 0.27
CA VAL A 108 -9.13 1.79 0.98
C VAL A 108 -8.25 2.89 1.56
N GLY A 109 -8.48 4.15 1.15
CA GLY A 109 -7.66 5.30 1.56
C GLY A 109 -6.71 5.77 0.47
N ASP A 110 -5.58 6.32 0.86
CA ASP A 110 -4.55 6.91 0.01
C ASP A 110 -3.18 6.24 0.13
N THR A 111 -3.11 5.12 0.84
CA THR A 111 -2.00 4.18 0.68
C THR A 111 -2.07 3.60 -0.72
N ARG A 112 -0.96 3.68 -1.45
CA ARG A 112 -0.93 3.40 -2.88
C ARG A 112 -0.28 2.07 -3.22
N LEU A 113 -0.75 1.47 -4.32
CA LEU A 113 -0.10 0.41 -5.05
C LEU A 113 0.23 0.92 -6.46
N TYR A 114 1.48 0.75 -6.86
CA TYR A 114 1.95 1.00 -8.22
C TYR A 114 2.36 -0.30 -8.88
N GLN A 115 2.07 -0.46 -10.18
CA GLN A 115 2.69 -1.43 -11.06
C GLN A 115 3.53 -0.70 -12.10
N PHE A 116 4.78 -1.11 -12.23
CA PHE A 116 5.72 -0.58 -13.22
C PHE A 116 6.03 -1.67 -14.25
N ARG A 117 5.94 -1.30 -15.51
CA ARG A 117 6.23 -2.19 -16.67
C ARG A 117 6.90 -1.38 -17.76
N ASN A 118 7.97 -1.93 -18.33
CA ASN A 118 8.70 -1.31 -19.45
C ASN A 118 9.13 0.15 -19.19
N GLY A 119 9.53 0.47 -17.96
CA GLY A 119 9.97 1.82 -17.58
C GLY A 119 8.85 2.85 -17.48
N GLN A 120 7.63 2.41 -17.30
CA GLN A 120 6.45 3.28 -17.11
C GLN A 120 5.59 2.81 -15.94
N VAL A 121 4.79 3.72 -15.38
CA VAL A 121 3.70 3.37 -14.47
C VAL A 121 2.60 2.74 -15.32
N ALA A 122 2.42 1.42 -15.21
CA ALA A 122 1.38 0.69 -15.92
C ALA A 122 0.03 0.78 -15.19
N PHE A 123 0.06 0.83 -13.84
CA PHE A 123 -1.11 0.98 -13.00
C PHE A 123 -0.75 1.73 -11.70
N GLN A 124 -1.70 2.46 -11.17
CA GLN A 124 -1.66 3.06 -9.84
C GLN A 124 -3.08 3.05 -9.26
N THR A 125 -3.21 2.70 -7.98
CA THR A 125 -4.48 2.84 -7.25
C THR A 125 -4.93 4.30 -7.18
N ILE A 126 -6.24 4.50 -7.10
CA ILE A 126 -6.85 5.84 -6.95
C ILE A 126 -6.98 6.16 -5.46
N ASP A 127 -6.50 7.34 -5.06
CA ASP A 127 -6.63 7.78 -3.67
C ASP A 127 -8.10 8.09 -3.33
N HIS A 128 -8.56 7.63 -2.19
CA HIS A 128 -9.87 8.01 -1.65
C HIS A 128 -9.72 9.29 -0.81
N SER A 129 -9.40 10.41 -1.46
CA SER A 129 -9.12 11.68 -0.81
C SER A 129 -9.82 12.87 -1.49
N VAL A 130 -9.97 13.97 -0.76
CA VAL A 130 -10.49 15.24 -1.30
C VAL A 130 -9.59 15.77 -2.42
N ALA A 131 -8.26 15.58 -2.30
CA ALA A 131 -7.32 15.98 -3.34
C ALA A 131 -7.58 15.25 -4.66
N GLN A 132 -7.86 13.95 -4.61
CA GLN A 132 -8.18 13.16 -5.81
C GLN A 132 -9.51 13.60 -6.44
N LEU A 133 -10.52 13.95 -5.63
CA LEU A 133 -11.75 14.55 -6.15
C LEU A 133 -11.49 15.88 -6.86
N SER A 134 -10.59 16.71 -6.31
CA SER A 134 -10.19 17.98 -6.96
C SER A 134 -9.47 17.76 -8.29
N VAL A 135 -8.72 16.66 -8.44
CA VAL A 135 -8.17 16.24 -9.73
C VAL A 135 -9.28 15.85 -10.71
N PHE A 136 -10.23 15.02 -10.29
CA PHE A 136 -11.35 14.59 -11.16
C PHE A 136 -12.27 15.73 -11.59
N SER A 137 -12.48 16.73 -10.72
CA SER A 137 -13.25 17.92 -11.06
C SER A 137 -12.50 18.90 -11.97
N GLY A 138 -11.19 18.72 -12.16
CA GLY A 138 -10.31 19.61 -12.91
C GLY A 138 -9.91 20.88 -12.14
N GLU A 139 -10.15 20.94 -10.83
CA GLU A 139 -9.71 22.04 -9.97
C GLU A 139 -8.19 22.09 -9.87
N ILE A 140 -7.55 20.93 -9.76
CA ILE A 140 -6.09 20.76 -9.77
C ILE A 140 -5.67 19.68 -10.77
N THR A 141 -4.40 19.68 -11.15
CA THR A 141 -3.80 18.61 -11.95
C THR A 141 -3.24 17.52 -11.04
N GLN A 142 -3.00 16.31 -11.58
CA GLN A 142 -2.35 15.21 -10.85
C GLN A 142 -1.00 15.65 -10.26
N ALA A 143 -0.21 16.45 -10.98
CA ALA A 143 1.08 16.95 -10.49
C ALA A 143 0.95 17.90 -9.28
N GLN A 144 -0.21 18.54 -9.10
CA GLN A 144 -0.47 19.43 -7.97
C GLN A 144 -0.99 18.71 -6.72
N LEU A 145 -1.40 17.43 -6.84
CA LEU A 145 -2.00 16.66 -5.76
C LEU A 145 -1.10 16.62 -4.53
N ARG A 146 0.20 16.32 -4.69
CA ARG A 146 1.18 16.23 -3.59
C ARG A 146 1.30 17.51 -2.77
N GLY A 147 1.10 18.67 -3.37
CA GLY A 147 1.18 19.98 -2.72
C GLY A 147 -0.18 20.56 -2.31
N TYR A 148 -1.26 19.85 -2.54
CA TYR A 148 -2.61 20.35 -2.26
C TYR A 148 -2.89 20.40 -0.76
N ALA A 149 -3.44 21.52 -0.26
CA ALA A 149 -3.67 21.71 1.17
C ALA A 149 -4.66 20.71 1.79
N GLY A 150 -5.56 20.16 0.98
CA GLY A 150 -6.56 19.16 1.39
C GLY A 150 -6.15 17.71 1.16
N ARG A 151 -4.87 17.42 0.84
CA ARG A 151 -4.43 16.07 0.45
C ARG A 151 -4.65 15.02 1.55
N ASN A 152 -4.50 15.39 2.81
CA ASN A 152 -4.66 14.49 3.96
C ASN A 152 -6.14 14.32 4.40
N HIS A 153 -7.10 14.89 3.65
CA HIS A 153 -8.51 14.70 3.93
C HIS A 153 -9.02 13.45 3.21
N LEU A 154 -9.04 12.34 3.92
CA LEU A 154 -9.55 11.08 3.40
C LEU A 154 -11.07 11.08 3.31
N LEU A 155 -11.58 10.39 2.31
CA LEU A 155 -12.99 10.11 2.08
C LEU A 155 -13.39 8.71 2.50
N ARG A 156 -12.39 7.81 2.61
CA ARG A 156 -12.57 6.42 3.03
C ARG A 156 -11.35 5.97 3.83
N ALA A 157 -11.62 5.27 4.92
CA ALA A 157 -10.63 4.53 5.70
C ALA A 157 -11.34 3.34 6.36
N LEU A 158 -10.62 2.28 6.68
CA LEU A 158 -11.14 1.18 7.49
C LEU A 158 -11.47 1.71 8.89
N GLY A 159 -12.64 1.37 9.40
CA GLY A 159 -13.15 1.85 10.67
C GLY A 159 -13.77 3.25 10.63
N ALA A 160 -13.79 3.96 9.50
CA ALA A 160 -14.42 5.28 9.42
C ALA A 160 -15.94 5.22 9.43
N GLU A 161 -16.51 4.18 8.82
CA GLU A 161 -17.94 3.90 8.74
C GLU A 161 -18.19 2.41 8.95
N GLU A 162 -19.41 2.02 9.31
CA GLU A 162 -19.78 0.63 9.55
C GLU A 162 -19.58 -0.24 8.31
N GLU A 163 -19.84 0.30 7.13
CA GLU A 163 -19.61 -0.34 5.84
C GLU A 163 -18.60 0.47 5.02
N VAL A 164 -17.69 -0.21 4.32
CA VAL A 164 -16.69 0.42 3.46
C VAL A 164 -16.78 -0.13 2.04
N GLN A 165 -16.63 0.76 1.07
CA GLN A 165 -16.44 0.36 -0.33
C GLN A 165 -14.95 0.14 -0.59
N VAL A 166 -14.58 -1.10 -0.89
CA VAL A 166 -13.24 -1.49 -1.32
C VAL A 166 -13.10 -1.21 -2.82
N GLU A 167 -12.00 -0.59 -3.22
CA GLU A 167 -11.62 -0.54 -4.63
C GLU A 167 -10.77 -1.75 -4.96
N LEU A 168 -11.20 -2.54 -5.95
CA LEU A 168 -10.51 -3.73 -6.42
C LEU A 168 -10.22 -3.62 -7.91
N ASN A 169 -9.03 -4.06 -8.30
CA ASN A 169 -8.59 -4.07 -9.70
C ASN A 169 -7.86 -5.38 -10.01
N ASP A 170 -8.24 -5.99 -11.14
CA ASP A 170 -7.50 -7.09 -11.74
C ASP A 170 -6.27 -6.59 -12.46
N LEU A 171 -5.14 -7.21 -12.22
CA LEU A 171 -3.87 -6.88 -12.85
C LEU A 171 -3.29 -8.10 -13.54
N GLU A 172 -2.96 -7.95 -14.80
CA GLU A 172 -2.08 -8.91 -15.46
C GLU A 172 -0.66 -8.74 -14.92
N ILE A 173 0.05 -9.83 -14.67
CA ILE A 173 1.44 -9.83 -14.25
C ILE A 173 2.33 -10.61 -15.24
N GLN A 174 3.57 -10.17 -15.38
CA GLN A 174 4.57 -10.83 -16.19
C GLN A 174 5.97 -10.68 -15.60
N PRO A 175 6.92 -11.56 -15.93
CA PRO A 175 8.30 -11.38 -15.51
C PRO A 175 8.84 -10.01 -15.93
N GLY A 176 9.56 -9.36 -15.00
CA GLY A 176 10.07 -8.00 -15.16
C GLY A 176 9.15 -6.91 -14.65
N ASP A 177 7.88 -7.20 -14.32
CA ASP A 177 7.03 -6.26 -13.61
C ASP A 177 7.60 -5.96 -12.23
N ARG A 178 7.33 -4.76 -11.77
CA ARG A 178 7.65 -4.32 -10.42
C ARG A 178 6.42 -3.74 -9.77
N PHE A 179 6.26 -4.01 -8.48
CA PHE A 179 5.20 -3.40 -7.71
C PHE A 179 5.80 -2.65 -6.52
N LEU A 180 5.13 -1.57 -6.13
CA LEU A 180 5.46 -0.81 -4.94
C LEU A 180 4.14 -0.50 -4.21
N LEU A 181 4.02 -0.98 -2.97
CA LEU A 181 2.98 -0.52 -2.05
C LEU A 181 3.61 0.47 -1.09
N CYS A 182 2.94 1.59 -0.78
CA CYS A 182 3.52 2.57 0.12
C CYS A 182 2.48 3.48 0.78
N SER A 183 2.76 3.89 2.03
CA SER A 183 1.98 4.91 2.74
C SER A 183 2.19 6.31 2.14
N ASP A 184 1.35 7.27 2.55
CA ASP A 184 1.41 8.64 2.07
C ASP A 184 2.74 9.32 2.41
N GLY A 185 3.28 9.11 3.62
CA GLY A 185 4.58 9.64 4.01
C GLY A 185 5.75 9.12 3.16
N PHE A 186 5.57 8.02 2.41
CA PHE A 186 6.55 7.57 1.44
C PHE A 186 6.32 8.20 0.06
N TRP A 187 5.12 8.06 -0.54
CA TRP A 187 4.90 8.55 -1.90
C TRP A 187 4.90 10.09 -1.99
N GLU A 188 4.64 10.80 -0.90
CA GLU A 188 4.83 12.25 -0.85
C GLU A 188 6.31 12.66 -1.02
N LEU A 189 7.23 11.84 -0.54
CA LEU A 189 8.66 12.10 -0.56
C LEU A 189 9.36 11.63 -1.85
N ILE A 190 8.82 10.64 -2.54
CA ILE A 190 9.44 10.00 -3.72
C ILE A 190 8.54 10.19 -4.94
N LEU A 191 9.10 10.79 -5.99
CA LEU A 191 8.37 11.00 -7.23
C LEU A 191 8.33 9.71 -8.07
N GLU A 192 7.28 9.55 -8.88
CA GLU A 192 7.15 8.37 -9.77
C GLU A 192 8.34 8.23 -10.72
N GLU A 193 8.89 9.34 -11.22
CA GLU A 193 10.10 9.34 -12.05
C GLU A 193 11.33 8.79 -11.30
N GLU A 194 11.42 9.04 -9.98
CA GLU A 194 12.48 8.52 -9.14
C GLU A 194 12.26 7.02 -8.86
N MET A 195 11.02 6.59 -8.64
CA MET A 195 10.68 5.17 -8.52
C MET A 195 11.07 4.40 -9.78
N LEU A 196 10.82 4.96 -10.96
CA LEU A 196 11.16 4.38 -12.26
C LEU A 196 12.68 4.35 -12.55
N SER A 197 13.42 5.36 -12.11
CA SER A 197 14.84 5.50 -12.45
C SER A 197 15.72 4.41 -11.86
N TRP A 198 15.26 3.72 -10.81
CA TRP A 198 16.00 2.67 -10.13
C TRP A 198 15.49 1.27 -10.39
N GLY A 199 14.48 1.14 -11.25
CA GLY A 199 13.83 -0.13 -11.54
C GLY A 199 14.66 -1.18 -12.29
N GLY A 200 15.69 -0.83 -13.03
CA GLY A 200 16.54 -1.68 -13.88
C GLY A 200 16.63 -3.19 -13.57
N GLU A 201 17.82 -3.75 -13.43
CA GLU A 201 18.07 -5.16 -13.05
C GLU A 201 18.19 -5.36 -11.52
N ASP A 202 17.89 -4.35 -10.73
CA ASP A 202 18.00 -4.42 -9.28
C ASP A 202 17.04 -5.42 -8.65
N THR A 203 17.49 -6.06 -7.56
CA THR A 203 16.60 -6.78 -6.67
C THR A 203 15.63 -5.83 -5.97
N ALA A 204 14.52 -6.37 -5.45
CA ALA A 204 13.57 -5.59 -4.66
C ALA A 204 14.25 -4.83 -3.51
N ALA A 205 15.18 -5.50 -2.81
CA ALA A 205 15.93 -4.90 -1.71
C ALA A 205 16.83 -3.74 -2.18
N GLN A 206 17.54 -3.87 -3.29
CA GLN A 206 18.39 -2.82 -3.83
C GLN A 206 17.58 -1.62 -4.32
N TRP A 207 16.45 -1.88 -4.97
CA TRP A 207 15.53 -0.86 -5.43
C TRP A 207 14.93 -0.09 -4.24
N LEU A 208 14.40 -0.80 -3.24
CA LEU A 208 13.80 -0.21 -2.05
C LEU A 208 14.80 0.60 -1.23
N GLU A 209 16.03 0.10 -1.03
CA GLU A 209 17.05 0.77 -0.23
C GLU A 209 17.43 2.15 -0.80
N ARG A 210 17.49 2.28 -2.14
CA ARG A 210 17.73 3.58 -2.77
C ARG A 210 16.60 4.57 -2.56
N MET A 211 15.34 4.12 -2.69
CA MET A 211 14.18 4.96 -2.41
C MET A 211 14.09 5.33 -0.93
N LYS A 212 14.35 4.36 -0.04
CA LYS A 212 14.43 4.58 1.41
C LYS A 212 15.47 5.64 1.77
N ALA A 213 16.67 5.59 1.21
CA ALA A 213 17.70 6.58 1.46
C ALA A 213 17.24 8.00 1.09
N LEU A 214 16.49 8.17 0.01
CA LEU A 214 15.88 9.44 -0.36
C LEU A 214 14.78 9.85 0.61
N ALA A 215 13.86 8.94 0.94
CA ALA A 215 12.77 9.21 1.86
C ALA A 215 13.33 9.70 3.21
N VAL A 216 14.28 8.97 3.80
CA VAL A 216 14.95 9.37 5.04
C VAL A 216 15.64 10.73 4.92
N SER A 217 16.29 11.02 3.79
CA SER A 217 16.97 12.31 3.59
C SER A 217 16.01 13.50 3.46
N ARG A 218 14.79 13.27 3.00
CA ARG A 218 13.73 14.28 2.79
C ARG A 218 12.76 14.38 3.95
N CYS A 219 12.60 13.30 4.71
CA CYS A 219 11.77 13.26 5.90
C CYS A 219 12.36 14.21 6.94
N GLY A 220 11.69 15.32 7.18
CA GLY A 220 12.14 16.30 8.19
C GLY A 220 11.90 15.81 9.62
N ALA A 221 12.32 16.59 10.61
CA ALA A 221 12.14 16.29 12.03
C ALA A 221 10.68 16.16 12.48
N GLN A 222 9.72 16.53 11.64
CA GLN A 222 8.28 16.40 11.84
C GLN A 222 7.62 15.63 10.68
N GLY A 223 8.42 14.90 9.87
CA GLY A 223 7.92 14.10 8.78
C GLY A 223 7.07 12.93 9.27
N ASP A 224 6.21 12.44 8.39
CA ASP A 224 5.30 11.34 8.71
C ASP A 224 6.00 9.98 8.82
N ASN A 225 5.27 9.00 9.34
CA ASN A 225 5.64 7.60 9.18
C ASN A 225 5.74 7.32 7.68
N HIS A 226 6.70 6.51 7.27
CA HIS A 226 6.87 6.19 5.85
C HIS A 226 7.27 4.74 5.67
N SER A 227 6.42 4.01 4.96
CA SER A 227 6.54 2.58 4.79
C SER A 227 6.36 2.17 3.35
N ALA A 228 7.04 1.13 2.92
CA ALA A 228 6.89 0.59 1.59
C ALA A 228 7.24 -0.89 1.49
N THR A 229 6.61 -1.57 0.53
CA THR A 229 6.99 -2.90 0.06
C THR A 229 7.28 -2.82 -1.43
N ALA A 230 8.48 -3.23 -1.81
CA ALA A 230 8.93 -3.35 -3.20
C ALA A 230 8.92 -4.82 -3.62
N ILE A 231 8.42 -5.09 -4.82
CA ILE A 231 8.32 -6.42 -5.39
C ILE A 231 8.90 -6.41 -6.80
N VAL A 232 9.70 -7.42 -7.13
CA VAL A 232 10.18 -7.69 -8.49
C VAL A 232 9.67 -9.07 -8.91
N VAL A 233 8.94 -9.11 -10.02
CA VAL A 233 8.45 -10.38 -10.59
C VAL A 233 9.53 -10.98 -11.45
N THR A 234 9.89 -12.24 -11.14
CA THR A 234 10.92 -12.99 -11.87
C THR A 234 10.34 -14.24 -12.52
N GLU A 235 11.03 -14.80 -13.51
CA GLU A 235 10.67 -16.10 -14.06
C GLU A 235 10.71 -17.16 -12.96
N GLY A 236 9.75 -18.07 -12.95
CA GLY A 236 9.83 -19.26 -12.10
C GLY A 236 11.02 -20.12 -12.57
N THR A 237 11.85 -20.58 -11.65
CA THR A 237 12.81 -21.65 -11.98
C THR A 237 12.01 -22.89 -12.33
N GLU A 238 12.06 -23.34 -13.60
CA GLU A 238 11.65 -24.71 -13.90
C GLU A 238 12.54 -25.62 -13.04
N ASP A 239 11.91 -26.41 -12.15
CA ASP A 239 12.62 -27.46 -11.43
C ASP A 239 13.27 -28.35 -12.52
N ALA A 240 14.60 -28.28 -12.61
CA ALA A 240 15.38 -29.19 -13.40
C ALA A 240 15.24 -30.59 -12.81
N ASN A 241 14.30 -31.36 -13.34
CA ASN A 241 14.16 -32.80 -13.09
C ASN A 241 15.41 -33.55 -13.59
#